data_9b5df4a22e93793c29481051660cae7e
#
_entry.id   9b5df4a22e93793c29481051660cae7e
#
_cell.length_a   1.000
_cell.length_b   1.000
_cell.length_c   1.000
_cell.angle_alpha   90.00
_cell.angle_beta   90.00
_cell.angle_gamma   90.00
#
_symmetry.space_group_name_H-M   'P 1'
#
loop_
_entity.id
_entity.type
_entity.pdbx_description
1 polymer ?
#
loop_
_entity_poly.entity_id
_entity_poly.type
_entity_poly.pdbx_seq_one_letter_code
_entity_poly.pdbx_strand_id
1 'polypeptide(L)'
;MSDENKLQVELFVKAGSDGQSIGNCPFSQRLFMVLWLKGVTFNVTTVDMKRYPRLASRNPESNTAGLDVFSKFSAYIKNSNPQLNDNLEKGLLKALKKLDDYLGSPLPDEIDENSADDVTSSSRPFLDGQVLTLADCNLLPKLNIVKCSTSVAS
;
A
#
# COMPACT_ATOMS: atom_id res chain seq x y z
N MET A 1 -7.01 -40.13 20.58
CA MET A 1 -5.78 -39.51 20.03
C MET A 1 -6.25 -38.39 19.15
N SER A 2 -6.27 -37.20 19.69
CA SER A 2 -6.76 -36.00 19.02
C SER A 2 -5.65 -35.44 18.15
N ASP A 3 -5.85 -35.49 16.83
CA ASP A 3 -5.07 -34.72 15.86
C ASP A 3 -5.32 -33.23 16.17
N GLU A 4 -4.42 -32.64 16.93
CA GLU A 4 -4.34 -31.19 17.05
C GLU A 4 -3.99 -30.65 15.66
N ASN A 5 -4.97 -30.01 15.04
CA ASN A 5 -4.81 -29.24 13.83
C ASN A 5 -3.89 -28.04 14.16
N LYS A 6 -2.58 -28.32 14.16
CA LYS A 6 -1.54 -27.35 14.47
C LYS A 6 -1.54 -26.34 13.33
N LEU A 7 -2.13 -25.17 13.58
CA LEU A 7 -2.10 -24.05 12.63
C LEU A 7 -0.64 -23.83 12.19
N GLN A 8 -0.35 -24.23 10.97
CA GLN A 8 0.98 -24.08 10.40
C GLN A 8 1.09 -22.67 9.85
N VAL A 9 1.83 -21.82 10.55
CA VAL A 9 2.07 -20.43 10.11
C VAL A 9 3.11 -20.43 9.02
N GLU A 10 2.78 -19.83 7.88
CA GLU A 10 3.71 -19.63 6.76
C GLU A 10 3.95 -18.12 6.58
N LEU A 11 5.23 -17.74 6.60
CA LEU A 11 5.66 -16.37 6.44
C LEU A 11 6.26 -16.16 5.04
N PHE A 12 5.56 -15.41 4.20
CA PHE A 12 6.06 -15.00 2.89
C PHE A 12 6.87 -13.72 3.01
N VAL A 13 8.12 -13.76 2.55
CA VAL A 13 9.07 -12.64 2.63
C VAL A 13 9.66 -12.31 1.26
N LYS A 14 10.01 -11.05 1.05
CA LYS A 14 10.70 -10.66 -0.17
C LYS A 14 12.03 -11.39 -0.30
N ALA A 15 12.28 -12.01 -1.45
CA ALA A 15 13.56 -12.62 -1.77
C ALA A 15 14.69 -11.57 -1.91
N GLY A 16 15.91 -11.99 -1.67
CA GLY A 16 17.12 -11.25 -1.98
C GLY A 16 17.39 -11.17 -3.48
N SER A 17 18.54 -10.61 -3.84
CA SER A 17 18.96 -10.50 -5.25
C SER A 17 19.20 -11.85 -5.94
N ASP A 18 19.48 -12.88 -5.15
CA ASP A 18 19.67 -14.27 -5.59
C ASP A 18 18.35 -15.04 -5.79
N GLY A 19 17.21 -14.44 -5.43
CA GLY A 19 15.88 -15.03 -5.51
C GLY A 19 15.62 -16.16 -4.48
N GLN A 20 16.54 -16.43 -3.58
CA GLN A 20 16.49 -17.56 -2.63
C GLN A 20 16.62 -17.12 -1.17
N SER A 21 17.57 -16.25 -0.86
CA SER A 21 17.73 -15.72 0.49
C SER A 21 16.64 -14.70 0.87
N ILE A 22 16.51 -14.44 2.17
CA ILE A 22 15.61 -13.38 2.65
C ILE A 22 16.17 -12.02 2.24
N GLY A 23 15.38 -11.22 1.54
CA GLY A 23 15.76 -9.88 1.09
C GLY A 23 15.74 -8.80 2.18
N ASN A 24 16.31 -7.64 1.84
CA ASN A 24 16.42 -6.48 2.72
C ASN A 24 15.09 -5.73 2.92
N CYS A 25 14.01 -6.45 3.24
CA CYS A 25 12.72 -5.82 3.54
C CYS A 25 12.55 -5.66 5.06
N PRO A 26 12.58 -4.44 5.62
CA PRO A 26 12.48 -4.23 7.06
C PRO A 26 11.13 -4.71 7.62
N PHE A 27 10.07 -4.68 6.83
CA PHE A 27 8.75 -5.18 7.23
C PHE A 27 8.75 -6.71 7.37
N SER A 28 9.33 -7.42 6.42
CA SER A 28 9.50 -8.88 6.47
C SER A 28 10.37 -9.29 7.66
N GLN A 29 11.49 -8.61 7.87
CA GLN A 29 12.39 -8.88 8.98
C GLN A 29 11.71 -8.62 10.33
N ARG A 30 10.96 -7.53 10.44
CA ARG A 30 10.21 -7.22 11.66
C ARG A 30 9.19 -8.32 11.99
N LEU A 31 8.42 -8.78 11.01
CA LEU A 31 7.42 -9.82 11.23
C LEU A 31 8.09 -11.15 11.59
N PHE A 32 9.18 -11.50 10.93
CA PHE A 32 10.02 -12.65 11.29
C PHE A 32 10.44 -12.60 12.75
N MET A 33 11.00 -11.46 13.19
CA MET A 33 11.45 -11.28 14.58
C MET A 33 10.30 -11.36 15.59
N VAL A 34 9.12 -10.82 15.27
CA VAL A 34 7.95 -10.89 16.15
C VAL A 34 7.49 -12.33 16.34
N LEU A 35 7.40 -13.12 15.27
CA LEU A 35 7.03 -14.53 15.33
C LEU A 35 8.08 -15.33 16.13
N TRP A 36 9.35 -15.06 15.90
CA TRP A 36 10.46 -15.68 16.64
C TRP A 36 10.37 -15.38 18.14
N LEU A 37 10.23 -14.11 18.53
CA LEU A 37 10.13 -13.69 19.92
C LEU A 37 8.90 -14.25 20.64
N LYS A 38 7.82 -14.52 19.90
CA LYS A 38 6.61 -15.16 20.46
C LYS A 38 6.71 -16.68 20.53
N GLY A 39 7.83 -17.27 20.14
CA GLY A 39 8.02 -18.74 20.17
C GLY A 39 7.09 -19.49 19.20
N VAL A 40 6.56 -18.83 18.17
CA VAL A 40 5.71 -19.46 17.16
C VAL A 40 6.59 -20.24 16.19
N THR A 41 6.23 -21.50 15.96
CA THR A 41 6.85 -22.29 14.86
C THR A 41 6.22 -21.87 13.54
N PHE A 42 7.05 -21.46 12.57
CA PHE A 42 6.59 -21.01 11.25
C PHE A 42 7.58 -21.41 10.16
N ASN A 43 7.06 -21.56 8.96
CA ASN A 43 7.88 -21.73 7.75
C ASN A 43 8.13 -20.38 7.10
N VAL A 44 9.27 -20.24 6.42
CA VAL A 44 9.60 -19.02 5.69
C VAL A 44 9.70 -19.37 4.20
N THR A 45 8.89 -18.69 3.40
CA THR A 45 8.90 -18.80 1.94
C THR A 45 9.34 -17.47 1.33
N THR A 46 10.43 -17.51 0.57
CA THR A 46 10.92 -16.32 -0.15
C THR A 46 10.13 -16.12 -1.44
N VAL A 47 9.67 -14.87 -1.67
CA VAL A 47 8.92 -14.48 -2.85
C VAL A 47 9.81 -13.62 -3.74
N ASP A 48 10.18 -14.16 -4.90
CA ASP A 48 10.86 -13.40 -5.93
C ASP A 48 9.83 -12.62 -6.76
N MET A 49 9.88 -11.29 -6.69
CA MET A 49 8.96 -10.40 -7.41
C MET A 49 9.05 -10.57 -8.94
N LYS A 50 10.18 -11.06 -9.46
CA LYS A 50 10.34 -11.35 -10.89
C LYS A 50 9.48 -12.54 -11.34
N ARG A 51 9.15 -13.45 -10.41
CA ARG A 51 8.26 -14.60 -10.66
C ARG A 51 6.77 -14.23 -10.58
N TYR A 52 6.46 -13.04 -10.05
CA TYR A 52 5.09 -12.56 -9.88
C TYR A 52 4.90 -11.18 -10.52
N PRO A 53 5.07 -11.07 -11.86
CA PRO A 53 5.00 -9.78 -12.56
C PRO A 53 3.65 -9.08 -12.40
N ARG A 54 2.58 -9.83 -12.13
CA ARG A 54 1.24 -9.25 -11.89
C ARG A 54 1.11 -8.47 -10.58
N LEU A 55 2.06 -8.64 -9.64
CA LEU A 55 2.09 -7.85 -8.40
C LEU A 55 2.74 -6.48 -8.61
N ALA A 56 3.52 -6.32 -9.66
CA ALA A 56 4.12 -5.03 -10.01
C ALA A 56 3.11 -4.17 -10.76
N SER A 57 3.08 -2.87 -10.45
CA SER A 57 2.30 -1.90 -11.20
C SER A 57 2.89 -1.73 -12.61
N ARG A 58 2.02 -1.62 -13.61
CA ARG A 58 2.42 -1.32 -15.00
C ARG A 58 2.81 0.14 -15.15
N ASN A 59 2.08 1.02 -14.45
CA ASN A 59 2.31 2.46 -14.45
C ASN A 59 3.17 2.84 -13.25
N PRO A 60 4.38 3.41 -13.45
CA PRO A 60 5.28 3.80 -12.35
C PRO A 60 4.64 4.79 -11.36
N GLU A 61 3.76 5.65 -11.84
CA GLU A 61 3.04 6.65 -11.06
C GLU A 61 2.15 6.01 -9.98
N SER A 62 1.58 4.83 -10.27
CA SER A 62 0.77 4.06 -9.31
C SER A 62 1.55 3.74 -8.03
N ASN A 63 2.86 3.48 -8.14
CA ASN A 63 3.71 3.18 -6.98
C ASN A 63 3.95 4.40 -6.08
N THR A 64 3.78 5.61 -6.60
CA THR A 64 4.05 6.86 -5.86
C THR A 64 2.77 7.60 -5.49
N ALA A 65 1.63 7.24 -6.07
CA ALA A 65 0.34 7.86 -5.78
C ALA A 65 -0.01 7.76 -4.29
N GLY A 66 -0.27 8.89 -3.66
CA GLY A 66 -0.67 8.99 -2.26
C GLY A 66 0.40 8.65 -1.22
N LEU A 67 1.68 8.46 -1.60
CA LEU A 67 2.75 8.17 -0.64
C LEU A 67 2.93 9.26 0.42
N ASP A 68 2.68 10.51 0.07
CA ASP A 68 2.80 11.66 0.96
C ASP A 68 1.60 11.86 1.90
N VAL A 69 0.45 11.24 1.61
CA VAL A 69 -0.77 11.38 2.42
C VAL A 69 -0.52 10.97 3.87
N PHE A 70 0.10 9.80 4.10
CA PHE A 70 0.33 9.31 5.45
C PHE A 70 1.33 10.15 6.24
N SER A 71 2.36 10.70 5.60
CA SER A 71 3.33 11.58 6.25
C SER A 71 2.69 12.93 6.63
N LYS A 72 1.86 13.50 5.75
CA LYS A 72 1.11 14.73 6.02
C LYS A 72 0.08 14.53 7.13
N PHE A 73 -0.63 13.41 7.11
CA PHE A 73 -1.55 13.02 8.16
C PHE A 73 -0.84 12.87 9.52
N SER A 74 0.30 12.17 9.55
CA SER A 74 1.08 11.99 10.79
C SER A 74 1.58 13.32 11.35
N ALA A 75 2.01 14.24 10.49
CA ALA A 75 2.42 15.58 10.89
C ALA A 75 1.25 16.37 11.49
N TYR A 76 0.06 16.30 10.89
CA TYR A 76 -1.14 16.96 11.36
C TYR A 76 -1.61 16.42 12.73
N ILE A 77 -1.74 15.08 12.86
CA ILE A 77 -2.29 14.48 14.08
C ILE A 77 -1.35 14.58 15.29
N LYS A 78 -0.04 14.61 15.06
CA LYS A 78 0.98 14.73 16.12
C LYS A 78 1.31 16.18 16.48
N ASN A 79 0.70 17.13 15.79
CA ASN A 79 1.00 18.53 16.04
C ASN A 79 0.42 19.00 17.36
N SER A 80 1.27 19.58 18.20
CA SER A 80 0.88 20.20 19.47
C SER A 80 0.85 21.74 19.40
N ASN A 81 1.24 22.34 18.26
CA ASN A 81 1.25 23.79 18.09
C ASN A 81 0.01 24.26 17.29
N PRO A 82 -0.97 24.91 17.91
CA PRO A 82 -2.18 25.37 17.25
C PRO A 82 -1.94 26.29 16.04
N GLN A 83 -0.87 27.07 16.06
CA GLN A 83 -0.53 28.02 14.97
C GLN A 83 -0.17 27.31 13.65
N LEU A 84 0.23 26.04 13.71
CA LEU A 84 0.62 25.25 12.54
C LEU A 84 -0.55 24.42 11.98
N ASN A 85 -1.66 24.27 12.72
CA ASN A 85 -2.76 23.39 12.35
C ASN A 85 -3.29 23.67 10.94
N ASP A 86 -3.61 24.93 10.63
CA ASP A 86 -4.16 25.32 9.34
C ASP A 86 -3.23 24.97 8.16
N ASN A 87 -1.93 25.15 8.36
CA ASN A 87 -0.96 24.85 7.31
C ASN A 87 -0.79 23.34 7.12
N LEU A 88 -0.79 22.57 8.21
CA LEU A 88 -0.69 21.10 8.17
C LEU A 88 -1.94 20.49 7.58
N GLU A 89 -3.11 21.00 7.94
CA GLU A 89 -4.40 20.57 7.35
C GLU A 89 -4.45 20.85 5.85
N LYS A 90 -4.12 22.07 5.42
CA LYS A 90 -4.02 22.41 3.99
C LYS A 90 -3.04 21.51 3.24
N GLY A 91 -1.91 21.17 3.87
CA GLY A 91 -0.93 20.24 3.32
C GLY A 91 -1.49 18.84 3.13
N LEU A 92 -2.26 18.34 4.10
CA LEU A 92 -2.94 17.04 4.04
C LEU A 92 -4.03 17.05 2.96
N LEU A 93 -4.89 18.07 2.94
CA LEU A 93 -5.96 18.20 1.94
C LEU A 93 -5.39 18.27 0.52
N LYS A 94 -4.27 18.96 0.33
CA LYS A 94 -3.58 18.99 -0.97
C LYS A 94 -3.06 17.61 -1.39
N ALA A 95 -2.52 16.83 -0.46
CA ALA A 95 -2.06 15.47 -0.74
C ALA A 95 -3.22 14.52 -1.09
N LEU A 96 -4.32 14.63 -0.36
CA LEU A 96 -5.56 13.88 -0.66
C LEU A 96 -6.14 14.26 -2.02
N LYS A 97 -6.18 15.56 -2.34
CA LYS A 97 -6.67 16.04 -3.64
C LYS A 97 -5.80 15.52 -4.79
N LYS A 98 -4.47 15.51 -4.63
CA LYS A 98 -3.56 14.93 -5.63
C LYS A 98 -3.83 13.44 -5.86
N LEU A 99 -4.13 12.70 -4.80
CA LEU A 99 -4.50 11.28 -4.91
C LEU A 99 -5.86 11.12 -5.62
N ASP A 100 -6.84 11.95 -5.27
CA ASP A 100 -8.16 12.00 -5.89
C ASP A 100 -8.06 12.27 -7.39
N ASP A 101 -7.29 13.29 -7.79
CA ASP A 101 -7.03 13.64 -9.19
C ASP A 101 -6.37 12.47 -9.94
N TYR A 102 -5.41 11.78 -9.29
CA TYR A 102 -4.78 10.60 -9.87
C TYR A 102 -5.78 9.45 -10.09
N LEU A 103 -6.64 9.18 -9.10
CA LEU A 103 -7.65 8.12 -9.21
C LEU A 103 -8.74 8.44 -10.24
N GLY A 104 -9.09 9.72 -10.38
CA GLY A 104 -10.06 10.19 -11.38
C GLY A 104 -9.51 10.26 -12.80
N SER A 105 -8.20 10.36 -12.96
CA SER A 105 -7.56 10.45 -14.29
C SER A 105 -7.44 9.06 -14.94
N PRO A 106 -7.82 8.90 -16.22
CA PRO A 106 -7.65 7.64 -16.94
C PRO A 106 -6.17 7.24 -17.04
N LEU A 107 -5.92 5.94 -16.91
CA LEU A 107 -4.61 5.36 -17.22
C LEU A 107 -4.43 5.22 -18.75
N PRO A 108 -3.19 5.13 -19.23
CA PRO A 108 -2.94 4.93 -20.68
C PRO A 108 -3.69 3.72 -21.26
N ASP A 109 -3.80 2.64 -20.49
CA ASP A 109 -4.52 1.43 -20.92
C ASP A 109 -6.07 1.60 -20.95
N GLU A 110 -6.61 2.66 -20.34
CA GLU A 110 -8.05 2.97 -20.33
C GLU A 110 -8.45 3.85 -21.52
N ILE A 111 -7.49 4.44 -22.21
CA ILE A 111 -7.71 5.32 -23.37
C ILE A 111 -7.63 4.46 -24.63
N ASP A 112 -8.79 4.26 -25.28
CA ASP A 112 -8.84 3.60 -26.58
C ASP A 112 -8.67 4.66 -27.68
N GLU A 113 -7.52 4.65 -28.35
CA GLU A 113 -7.20 5.58 -29.46
C GLU A 113 -8.18 5.45 -30.65
N ASN A 114 -8.93 4.35 -30.74
CA ASN A 114 -9.90 4.11 -31.81
C ASN A 114 -11.35 4.42 -31.39
N SER A 115 -11.59 4.79 -30.12
CA SER A 115 -12.91 5.16 -29.65
C SER A 115 -13.19 6.63 -29.92
N ALA A 116 -14.39 6.92 -30.44
CA ALA A 116 -14.87 8.30 -30.62
C ALA A 116 -15.30 8.95 -29.29
N ASP A 117 -15.40 8.16 -28.22
CA ASP A 117 -15.79 8.64 -26.90
C ASP A 117 -14.54 8.99 -26.07
N ASP A 118 -14.39 10.27 -25.75
CA ASP A 118 -13.35 10.74 -24.82
C ASP A 118 -13.58 10.18 -23.42
N VAL A 119 -12.72 9.27 -22.97
CA VAL A 119 -12.71 8.80 -21.59
C VAL A 119 -12.20 9.93 -20.68
N THR A 120 -13.12 10.68 -20.10
CA THR A 120 -12.80 11.85 -19.24
C THR A 120 -12.50 11.47 -17.79
N SER A 121 -12.90 10.29 -17.33
CA SER A 121 -12.68 9.82 -15.96
C SER A 121 -12.44 8.33 -15.91
N SER A 122 -11.61 7.90 -14.97
CA SER A 122 -11.35 6.48 -14.71
C SER A 122 -12.39 5.89 -13.77
N SER A 123 -12.77 4.63 -14.01
CA SER A 123 -13.62 3.82 -13.13
C SER A 123 -12.88 2.61 -12.57
N ARG A 124 -11.54 2.61 -12.62
CA ARG A 124 -10.72 1.50 -12.14
C ARG A 124 -10.90 1.24 -10.65
N PRO A 125 -10.98 -0.04 -10.22
CA PRO A 125 -11.13 -0.39 -8.81
C PRO A 125 -9.84 -0.30 -8.00
N PHE A 126 -8.66 -0.29 -8.65
CA PHE A 126 -7.33 -0.27 -8.00
C PHE A 126 -6.44 0.81 -8.60
N LEU A 127 -5.35 1.15 -7.92
CA LEU A 127 -4.41 2.20 -8.33
C LEU A 127 -3.89 2.02 -9.76
N ASP A 128 -3.64 0.78 -10.17
CA ASP A 128 -3.01 0.44 -11.46
C ASP A 128 -3.96 -0.28 -12.44
N GLY A 129 -5.27 -0.10 -12.28
CA GLY A 129 -6.27 -0.65 -13.19
C GLY A 129 -7.18 -1.69 -12.55
N GLN A 130 -7.39 -2.85 -13.21
CA GLN A 130 -8.39 -3.85 -12.83
C GLN A 130 -7.87 -4.89 -11.83
N VAL A 131 -6.59 -4.92 -11.52
CA VAL A 131 -5.97 -5.94 -10.67
C VAL A 131 -5.25 -5.29 -9.51
N LEU A 132 -5.43 -5.86 -8.30
CA LEU A 132 -4.72 -5.45 -7.10
C LEU A 132 -3.21 -5.64 -7.28
N THR A 133 -2.44 -4.60 -6.98
CA THR A 133 -0.98 -4.58 -7.05
C THR A 133 -0.34 -4.26 -5.70
N LEU A 134 0.99 -4.28 -5.64
CA LEU A 134 1.72 -3.84 -4.45
C LEU A 134 1.53 -2.36 -4.14
N ALA A 135 1.23 -1.53 -5.14
CA ALA A 135 0.90 -0.13 -4.91
C ALA A 135 -0.32 0.01 -4.00
N ASP A 136 -1.37 -0.76 -4.26
CA ASP A 136 -2.57 -0.82 -3.43
C ASP A 136 -2.25 -1.35 -2.02
N CYS A 137 -1.48 -2.43 -1.93
CA CYS A 137 -1.07 -3.01 -0.65
C CYS A 137 -0.25 -2.02 0.21
N ASN A 138 0.48 -1.10 -0.42
CA ASN A 138 1.22 -0.05 0.27
C ASN A 138 0.33 1.11 0.72
N LEU A 139 -0.68 1.47 -0.07
CA LEU A 139 -1.53 2.64 0.17
C LEU A 139 -2.71 2.33 1.09
N LEU A 140 -3.46 1.25 0.82
CA LEU A 140 -4.72 0.93 1.51
C LEU A 140 -4.61 0.87 3.04
N PRO A 141 -3.59 0.23 3.65
CA PRO A 141 -3.45 0.23 5.11
C PRO A 141 -3.25 1.64 5.69
N LYS A 142 -2.54 2.50 4.98
CA LYS A 142 -2.29 3.89 5.39
C LYS A 142 -3.57 4.72 5.33
N LEU A 143 -4.35 4.58 4.25
CA LEU A 143 -5.66 5.24 4.11
C LEU A 143 -6.65 4.74 5.17
N ASN A 144 -6.62 3.45 5.50
CA ASN A 144 -7.46 2.92 6.57
C ASN A 144 -7.15 3.57 7.92
N ILE A 145 -5.87 3.79 8.25
CA ILE A 145 -5.48 4.51 9.47
C ILE A 145 -6.01 5.94 9.45
N VAL A 146 -5.86 6.65 8.33
CA VAL A 146 -6.41 8.02 8.17
C VAL A 146 -7.91 8.02 8.41
N LYS A 147 -8.65 7.12 7.75
CA LYS A 147 -10.11 6.99 7.90
C LYS A 147 -10.53 6.69 9.34
N CYS A 148 -9.92 5.72 10.00
CA CYS A 148 -10.27 5.34 11.36
C CYS A 148 -10.01 6.48 12.36
N SER A 149 -8.92 7.23 12.18
CA SER A 149 -8.57 8.33 13.08
C SER A 149 -9.50 9.53 12.92
N THR A 150 -10.01 9.80 11.72
CA THR A 150 -10.98 10.88 11.49
C THR A 150 -12.37 10.54 12.02
N SER A 151 -12.77 9.25 12.01
CA SER A 151 -14.06 8.79 12.55
C SER A 151 -14.13 8.82 14.07
N VAL A 152 -13.01 8.86 14.79
CA VAL A 152 -12.95 8.95 16.25
C VAL A 152 -12.97 10.40 16.74
N ALA A 153 -12.66 11.35 15.85
CA ALA A 153 -12.61 12.78 16.16
C ALA A 153 -13.95 13.52 15.91
N SER A 154 -14.94 12.85 15.35
CA SER A 154 -16.32 13.30 15.13
C SER A 154 -17.26 12.69 16.16
#